data_47c38372aa3f5f9f38b3246eee34c047
#
_entry.id   47c38372aa3f5f9f38b3246eee34c047
#
_cell.length_a   1.000
_cell.length_b   1.000
_cell.length_c   1.000
_cell.angle_alpha   90.00
_cell.angle_beta   90.00
_cell.angle_gamma   90.00
#
_symmetry.space_group_name_H-M   'P 1'
#
loop_
_entity.id
_entity.type
_entity.pdbx_description
1 polymer ?
#
loop_
_entity_poly.entity_id
_entity_poly.type
_entity_poly.pdbx_seq_one_letter_code
_entity_poly.pdbx_strand_id
1 'polypeptide(L)'
;MQQSDDKQQAGGKKKAKGIRPPNKLASKVPKQGGKPAHLAIAEAEQRVENLKEEYIAHLKDDMAEVEELVARYTDSRDPKALKLLFRVIHNMRGQAATFGYPLITQVGRSLCLYLLEQEEKGETPELLLITLHADALKVIYREQIMGSGDSISQETVIGLMKAVELKTGEKLLR
;
A
#
# COMPACT_ATOMS: atom_id res chain seq x y z
N MET A 1 -24.29 74.06 13.59
CA MET A 1 -22.82 74.29 13.45
C MET A 1 -22.10 73.12 14.05
N GLN A 2 -21.45 72.40 13.32
CA GLN A 2 -20.24 71.58 13.40
C GLN A 2 -20.40 70.27 12.62
N GLN A 3 -19.76 70.27 11.47
CA GLN A 3 -19.53 69.10 10.64
C GLN A 3 -18.45 68.23 11.30
N SER A 4 -18.67 66.97 11.36
CA SER A 4 -17.66 65.96 11.71
C SER A 4 -17.44 65.06 10.50
N ASP A 5 -16.25 65.20 9.92
CA ASP A 5 -15.75 64.42 8.80
C ASP A 5 -15.49 62.98 9.22
N ASP A 6 -16.17 62.04 8.60
CA ASP A 6 -15.94 60.61 8.76
C ASP A 6 -15.00 60.15 7.67
N LYS A 7 -13.72 59.95 8.03
CA LYS A 7 -12.69 59.40 7.15
C LYS A 7 -12.83 57.87 7.07
N GLN A 8 -13.46 57.40 6.02
CA GLN A 8 -13.39 55.96 5.65
C GLN A 8 -11.97 55.57 5.27
N GLN A 9 -11.34 54.75 6.10
CA GLN A 9 -10.08 54.10 5.74
C GLN A 9 -10.35 52.91 4.82
N ALA A 10 -10.00 53.03 3.55
CA ALA A 10 -10.00 51.97 2.57
C ALA A 10 -8.84 51.00 2.83
N GLY A 11 -9.15 49.83 3.44
CA GLY A 11 -8.21 48.73 3.61
C GLY A 11 -7.80 48.06 2.30
N GLY A 12 -6.68 48.47 1.75
CA GLY A 12 -6.12 47.87 0.57
C GLY A 12 -5.72 46.42 0.76
N LYS A 13 -6.46 45.47 0.17
CA LYS A 13 -6.08 44.07 0.10
C LYS A 13 -4.77 43.91 -0.66
N LYS A 14 -3.65 43.63 0.02
CA LYS A 14 -2.38 43.25 -0.61
C LYS A 14 -2.59 41.94 -1.40
N LYS A 15 -2.54 42.02 -2.73
CA LYS A 15 -2.55 40.82 -3.58
C LYS A 15 -1.32 39.99 -3.28
N ALA A 16 -1.54 38.74 -2.89
CA ALA A 16 -0.46 37.76 -2.69
C ALA A 16 0.33 37.58 -3.98
N LYS A 17 1.63 37.86 -3.93
CA LYS A 17 2.53 37.74 -5.08
C LYS A 17 2.94 36.26 -5.17
N GLY A 18 2.38 35.51 -6.12
CA GLY A 18 2.75 34.12 -6.35
C GLY A 18 4.23 34.01 -6.70
N ILE A 19 4.96 33.20 -5.95
CA ILE A 19 6.36 32.88 -6.24
C ILE A 19 6.37 31.79 -7.30
N ARG A 20 6.86 32.07 -8.51
CA ARG A 20 7.15 31.06 -9.54
C ARG A 20 8.58 30.59 -9.35
N PRO A 21 8.81 29.36 -8.87
CA PRO A 21 10.17 28.83 -8.78
C PRO A 21 10.79 28.73 -10.18
N PRO A 22 12.11 28.96 -10.34
CA PRO A 22 12.77 28.84 -11.63
C PRO A 22 12.68 27.38 -12.12
N ASN A 23 12.16 27.20 -13.33
CA ASN A 23 12.06 25.87 -13.97
C ASN A 23 13.44 25.41 -14.48
N LYS A 24 14.27 24.90 -13.57
CA LYS A 24 15.62 24.39 -13.90
C LYS A 24 15.59 23.13 -14.78
N LEU A 25 14.46 22.41 -14.82
CA LEU A 25 14.28 21.24 -15.68
C LEU A 25 14.12 21.67 -17.15
N ALA A 26 13.35 22.72 -17.42
CA ALA A 26 13.17 23.21 -18.78
C ALA A 26 14.46 23.67 -19.46
N SER A 27 15.49 24.09 -18.69
CA SER A 27 16.80 24.45 -19.23
C SER A 27 17.71 23.25 -19.54
N LYS A 28 17.39 22.06 -18.97
CA LYS A 28 18.17 20.83 -19.15
C LYS A 28 17.58 19.91 -20.22
N VAL A 29 16.33 20.16 -20.64
CA VAL A 29 15.66 19.36 -21.66
C VAL A 29 15.82 20.04 -23.02
N PRO A 30 16.34 19.35 -24.05
CA PRO A 30 16.40 19.90 -25.40
C PRO A 30 15.00 20.32 -25.87
N LYS A 31 14.89 21.53 -26.43
CA LYS A 31 13.60 22.07 -26.93
C LYS A 31 13.15 21.40 -28.25
N GLN A 32 14.05 20.69 -28.90
CA GLN A 32 13.79 19.96 -30.14
C GLN A 32 14.58 18.66 -30.12
N GLY A 33 14.00 17.62 -30.70
CA GLY A 33 14.59 16.28 -30.71
C GLY A 33 14.06 15.45 -29.54
N GLY A 34 13.60 14.30 -29.85
CA GLY A 34 13.04 13.30 -28.95
C GLY A 34 12.28 12.29 -29.78
N LYS A 35 12.00 11.11 -29.22
CA LYS A 35 11.14 10.16 -29.91
C LYS A 35 9.76 10.77 -30.09
N PRO A 36 9.08 10.49 -31.22
CA PRO A 36 7.67 10.84 -31.38
C PRO A 36 6.85 10.37 -30.18
N ALA A 37 5.91 11.18 -29.71
CA ALA A 37 5.15 10.90 -28.48
C ALA A 37 4.50 9.50 -28.46
N HIS A 38 3.96 9.04 -29.60
CA HIS A 38 3.36 7.72 -29.70
C HIS A 38 4.36 6.58 -29.51
N LEU A 39 5.62 6.73 -29.97
CA LEU A 39 6.68 5.74 -29.74
C LEU A 39 7.16 5.73 -28.28
N ALA A 40 7.27 6.92 -27.69
CA ALA A 40 7.64 7.04 -26.27
C ALA A 40 6.56 6.43 -25.35
N ILE A 41 5.29 6.61 -25.69
CA ILE A 41 4.16 6.01 -24.97
C ILE A 41 4.20 4.48 -25.11
N ALA A 42 4.32 3.95 -26.34
CA ALA A 42 4.38 2.51 -26.57
C ALA A 42 5.56 1.83 -25.84
N GLU A 43 6.74 2.47 -25.80
CA GLU A 43 7.87 1.98 -25.01
C GLU A 43 7.61 2.02 -23.51
N ALA A 44 6.93 3.04 -23.02
CA ALA A 44 6.57 3.14 -21.60
C ALA A 44 5.55 2.05 -21.23
N GLU A 45 4.52 1.83 -22.05
CA GLU A 45 3.53 0.78 -21.86
C GLU A 45 4.18 -0.62 -21.85
N GLN A 46 5.10 -0.90 -22.78
CA GLN A 46 5.83 -2.16 -22.80
C GLN A 46 6.68 -2.36 -21.53
N ARG A 47 7.33 -1.31 -21.03
CA ARG A 47 8.09 -1.39 -19.79
C ARG A 47 7.20 -1.65 -18.58
N VAL A 48 6.02 -1.04 -18.53
CA VAL A 48 5.05 -1.28 -17.46
C VAL A 48 4.58 -2.74 -17.48
N GLU A 49 4.30 -3.31 -18.67
CA GLU A 49 3.88 -4.71 -18.77
C GLU A 49 5.01 -5.68 -18.36
N ASN A 50 6.25 -5.43 -18.76
CA ASN A 50 7.39 -6.24 -18.32
C ASN A 50 7.56 -6.19 -16.78
N LEU A 51 7.43 -4.99 -16.17
CA LEU A 51 7.49 -4.85 -14.71
C LEU A 51 6.36 -5.61 -14.00
N LYS A 52 5.18 -5.70 -14.61
CA LYS A 52 4.07 -6.47 -14.08
C LYS A 52 4.34 -7.98 -14.12
N GLU A 53 4.92 -8.48 -15.21
CA GLU A 53 5.34 -9.88 -15.32
C GLU A 53 6.41 -10.23 -14.27
N GLU A 54 7.42 -9.37 -14.11
CA GLU A 54 8.44 -9.51 -13.08
C GLU A 54 7.83 -9.53 -11.66
N TYR A 55 6.87 -8.62 -11.40
CA TYR A 55 6.17 -8.59 -10.11
C TYR A 55 5.41 -9.91 -9.85
N ILE A 56 4.70 -10.46 -10.83
CA ILE A 56 3.95 -11.71 -10.68
C ILE A 56 4.91 -12.88 -10.35
N ALA A 57 6.09 -12.91 -10.97
CA ALA A 57 7.12 -13.89 -10.66
C ALA A 57 7.62 -13.76 -9.21
N HIS A 58 7.93 -12.53 -8.76
CA HIS A 58 8.32 -12.27 -7.38
C HIS A 58 7.20 -12.59 -6.38
N LEU A 59 5.94 -12.27 -6.71
CA LEU A 59 4.80 -12.59 -5.87
C LEU A 59 4.66 -14.11 -5.65
N LYS A 60 4.97 -14.91 -6.67
CA LYS A 60 5.01 -16.36 -6.54
C LYS A 60 6.03 -16.82 -5.51
N ASP A 61 7.25 -16.26 -5.57
CA ASP A 61 8.33 -16.63 -4.66
C ASP A 61 8.01 -16.17 -3.23
N ASP A 62 7.48 -14.94 -3.08
CA ASP A 62 7.01 -14.42 -1.79
C ASP A 62 5.92 -15.32 -1.18
N MET A 63 4.96 -15.80 -1.98
CA MET A 63 3.90 -16.70 -1.51
C MET A 63 4.46 -18.04 -1.05
N ALA A 64 5.44 -18.60 -1.75
CA ALA A 64 6.11 -19.83 -1.32
C ALA A 64 6.85 -19.63 0.01
N GLU A 65 7.54 -18.50 0.18
CA GLU A 65 8.22 -18.15 1.43
C GLU A 65 7.21 -17.96 2.58
N VAL A 66 6.06 -17.33 2.33
CA VAL A 66 4.97 -17.21 3.32
C VAL A 66 4.51 -18.58 3.79
N GLU A 67 4.23 -19.51 2.87
CA GLU A 67 3.80 -20.87 3.21
C GLU A 67 4.84 -21.61 4.07
N GLU A 68 6.12 -21.54 3.68
CA GLU A 68 7.21 -22.15 4.45
C GLU A 68 7.32 -21.57 5.86
N LEU A 69 7.27 -20.23 5.98
CA LEU A 69 7.40 -19.57 7.28
C LEU A 69 6.22 -19.82 8.20
N VAL A 70 5.00 -19.91 7.67
CA VAL A 70 3.81 -20.29 8.43
C VAL A 70 3.90 -21.74 8.91
N ALA A 71 4.31 -22.67 8.04
CA ALA A 71 4.54 -24.06 8.41
C ALA A 71 5.61 -24.18 9.52
N ARG A 72 6.74 -23.53 9.36
CA ARG A 72 7.82 -23.49 10.35
C ARG A 72 7.36 -22.93 11.70
N TYR A 73 6.57 -21.85 11.69
CA TYR A 73 5.99 -21.31 12.93
C TYR A 73 4.96 -22.27 13.53
N THR A 74 4.20 -22.97 12.70
CA THR A 74 3.24 -23.98 13.17
C THR A 74 3.92 -25.10 13.94
N ASP A 75 5.03 -25.63 13.40
CA ASP A 75 5.73 -26.78 13.93
C ASP A 75 6.56 -26.46 15.19
N SER A 76 7.28 -25.36 15.16
CA SER A 76 8.31 -25.06 16.17
C SER A 76 8.03 -23.84 17.04
N ARG A 77 7.03 -23.01 16.70
CA ARG A 77 6.77 -21.70 17.34
C ARG A 77 8.00 -20.80 17.34
N ASP A 78 8.86 -20.95 16.33
CA ASP A 78 10.09 -20.18 16.19
C ASP A 78 9.78 -18.67 15.98
N PRO A 79 10.15 -17.78 16.92
CA PRO A 79 9.90 -16.35 16.77
C PRO A 79 10.67 -15.73 15.60
N LYS A 80 11.75 -16.36 15.13
CA LYS A 80 12.46 -15.92 13.94
C LYS A 80 11.62 -16.09 12.68
N ALA A 81 10.80 -17.15 12.62
CA ALA A 81 9.88 -17.33 11.49
C ALA A 81 8.85 -16.19 11.42
N LEU A 82 8.34 -15.71 12.55
CA LEU A 82 7.42 -14.55 12.58
C LEU A 82 8.08 -13.26 12.08
N LYS A 83 9.32 -12.99 12.47
CA LYS A 83 10.03 -11.80 12.01
C LYS A 83 10.31 -11.83 10.51
N LEU A 84 10.62 -12.99 9.97
CA LEU A 84 10.78 -13.18 8.53
C LEU A 84 9.44 -13.04 7.82
N LEU A 85 8.38 -13.69 8.33
CA LEU A 85 7.03 -13.58 7.81
C LEU A 85 6.55 -12.12 7.74
N PHE A 86 6.72 -11.38 8.83
CA PHE A 86 6.42 -9.94 8.85
C PHE A 86 7.13 -9.19 7.72
N ARG A 87 8.44 -9.44 7.52
CA ARG A 87 9.22 -8.77 6.48
C ARG A 87 8.73 -9.08 5.07
N VAL A 88 8.46 -10.35 4.78
CA VAL A 88 7.94 -10.77 3.46
C VAL A 88 6.58 -10.12 3.19
N ILE A 89 5.65 -10.24 4.13
CA ILE A 89 4.31 -9.64 4.01
C ILE A 89 4.38 -8.11 3.89
N HIS A 90 5.27 -7.46 4.65
CA HIS A 90 5.45 -6.02 4.58
C HIS A 90 5.92 -5.55 3.19
N ASN A 91 6.86 -6.26 2.58
CA ASN A 91 7.36 -5.95 1.25
C ASN A 91 6.30 -6.22 0.18
N MET A 92 5.66 -7.39 0.23
CA MET A 92 4.59 -7.80 -0.69
C MET A 92 3.44 -6.77 -0.71
N ARG A 93 2.91 -6.39 0.47
CA ARG A 93 1.80 -5.42 0.57
C ARG A 93 2.16 -4.04 -0.02
N GLY A 94 3.43 -3.65 0.09
CA GLY A 94 3.90 -2.33 -0.38
C GLY A 94 3.81 -2.16 -1.89
N GLN A 95 3.89 -3.24 -2.63
CA GLN A 95 3.90 -3.24 -4.10
C GLN A 95 2.56 -3.69 -4.72
N ALA A 96 1.83 -4.57 -4.02
CA ALA A 96 0.68 -5.28 -4.56
C ALA A 96 -0.38 -4.38 -5.21
N ALA A 97 -0.77 -3.29 -4.56
CA ALA A 97 -1.78 -2.38 -5.10
C ALA A 97 -1.35 -1.73 -6.42
N THR A 98 -0.06 -1.42 -6.58
CA THR A 98 0.50 -0.83 -7.81
C THR A 98 0.35 -1.77 -9.00
N PHE A 99 0.45 -3.08 -8.74
CA PHE A 99 0.32 -4.12 -9.77
C PHE A 99 -1.07 -4.75 -9.87
N GLY A 100 -2.07 -4.12 -9.25
CA GLY A 100 -3.48 -4.51 -9.41
C GLY A 100 -4.00 -5.49 -8.36
N TYR A 101 -3.28 -5.72 -7.25
CA TYR A 101 -3.68 -6.62 -6.16
C TYR A 101 -3.95 -5.86 -4.84
N PRO A 102 -4.90 -4.91 -4.77
CA PRO A 102 -5.16 -4.13 -3.56
C PRO A 102 -5.63 -4.99 -2.38
N LEU A 103 -6.24 -6.16 -2.61
CA LEU A 103 -6.63 -7.08 -1.54
C LEU A 103 -5.41 -7.67 -0.83
N ILE A 104 -4.31 -7.98 -1.55
CA ILE A 104 -3.04 -8.40 -0.93
C ILE A 104 -2.51 -7.28 -0.01
N THR A 105 -2.60 -6.02 -0.45
CA THR A 105 -2.22 -4.87 0.39
C THR A 105 -3.04 -4.80 1.68
N GLN A 106 -4.36 -5.03 1.60
CA GLN A 106 -5.25 -4.96 2.76
C GLN A 106 -5.01 -6.11 3.74
N VAL A 107 -4.96 -7.36 3.25
CA VAL A 107 -4.68 -8.54 4.07
C VAL A 107 -3.28 -8.44 4.69
N GLY A 108 -2.28 -8.06 3.91
CA GLY A 108 -0.91 -7.88 4.40
C GLY A 108 -0.80 -6.78 5.45
N ARG A 109 -1.54 -5.65 5.29
CA ARG A 109 -1.60 -4.60 6.30
C ARG A 109 -2.20 -5.12 7.61
N SER A 110 -3.29 -5.88 7.52
CA SER A 110 -3.97 -6.46 8.68
C SER A 110 -3.04 -7.40 9.46
N LEU A 111 -2.36 -8.34 8.76
CA LEU A 111 -1.43 -9.26 9.40
C LEU A 111 -0.22 -8.55 10.00
N CYS A 112 0.37 -7.58 9.28
CA CYS A 112 1.50 -6.82 9.82
C CYS A 112 1.14 -6.06 11.09
N LEU A 113 -0.04 -5.41 11.14
CA LEU A 113 -0.50 -4.73 12.34
C LEU A 113 -0.65 -5.72 13.50
N TYR A 114 -1.31 -6.85 13.25
CA TYR A 114 -1.49 -7.89 14.26
C TYR A 114 -0.17 -8.36 14.86
N LEU A 115 0.81 -8.68 14.00
CA LEU A 115 2.12 -9.17 14.45
C LEU A 115 2.89 -8.11 15.25
N LEU A 116 2.83 -6.83 14.84
CA LEU A 116 3.45 -5.73 15.58
C LEU A 116 2.84 -5.54 16.96
N GLU A 117 1.51 -5.51 17.05
CA GLU A 117 0.79 -5.37 18.32
C GLU A 117 1.12 -6.51 19.29
N GLN A 118 1.21 -7.76 18.80
CA GLN A 118 1.58 -8.89 19.64
C GLN A 118 3.03 -8.79 20.12
N GLU A 119 3.95 -8.34 19.25
CA GLU A 119 5.35 -8.10 19.64
C GLU A 119 5.45 -6.99 20.69
N GLU A 120 4.75 -5.87 20.55
CA GLU A 120 4.73 -4.76 21.49
C GLU A 120 4.17 -5.15 22.87
N LYS A 121 3.12 -6.00 22.87
CA LYS A 121 2.52 -6.54 24.12
C LYS A 121 3.32 -7.68 24.73
N GLY A 122 4.31 -8.22 24.04
CA GLY A 122 5.04 -9.41 24.45
C GLY A 122 4.16 -10.67 24.46
N GLU A 123 3.10 -10.67 23.66
CA GLU A 123 2.16 -11.77 23.54
C GLU A 123 2.53 -12.69 22.38
N THR A 124 2.15 -13.97 22.50
CA THR A 124 2.34 -14.95 21.41
C THR A 124 1.19 -14.82 20.41
N PRO A 125 1.46 -14.56 19.13
CA PRO A 125 0.42 -14.47 18.11
C PRO A 125 -0.37 -15.77 17.96
N GLU A 126 -1.69 -15.65 17.82
CA GLU A 126 -2.57 -16.79 17.57
C GLU A 126 -2.30 -17.38 16.19
N LEU A 127 -1.96 -18.67 16.15
CA LEU A 127 -1.68 -19.35 14.88
C LEU A 127 -2.87 -19.27 13.92
N LEU A 128 -4.09 -19.38 14.44
CA LEU A 128 -5.31 -19.33 13.62
C LEU A 128 -5.38 -18.03 12.80
N LEU A 129 -5.12 -16.86 13.41
CA LEU A 129 -5.15 -15.59 12.70
C LEU A 129 -4.06 -15.50 11.63
N ILE A 130 -2.85 -15.99 11.95
CA ILE A 130 -1.75 -16.04 10.97
C ILE A 130 -2.13 -16.91 9.77
N THR A 131 -2.64 -18.12 10.04
CA THR A 131 -3.01 -19.08 8.99
C THR A 131 -4.14 -18.53 8.11
N LEU A 132 -5.19 -17.95 8.71
CA LEU A 132 -6.31 -17.37 7.94
C LEU A 132 -5.86 -16.24 7.02
N HIS A 133 -4.91 -15.38 7.46
CA HIS A 133 -4.37 -14.35 6.59
C HIS A 133 -3.51 -14.93 5.46
N ALA A 134 -2.67 -15.93 5.77
CA ALA A 134 -1.87 -16.60 4.76
C ALA A 134 -2.73 -17.31 3.71
N ASP A 135 -3.79 -18.00 4.15
CA ASP A 135 -4.74 -18.65 3.25
C ASP A 135 -5.49 -17.65 2.37
N ALA A 136 -5.89 -16.49 2.92
CA ALA A 136 -6.51 -15.44 2.13
C ALA A 136 -5.55 -14.88 1.06
N LEU A 137 -4.28 -14.61 1.41
CA LEU A 137 -3.26 -14.19 0.43
C LEU A 137 -3.08 -15.24 -0.67
N LYS A 138 -3.02 -16.51 -0.29
CA LYS A 138 -2.89 -17.64 -1.21
C LYS A 138 -4.06 -17.73 -2.20
N VAL A 139 -5.29 -17.58 -1.71
CA VAL A 139 -6.50 -17.58 -2.55
C VAL A 139 -6.46 -16.41 -3.53
N ILE A 140 -6.19 -15.19 -3.05
CA ILE A 140 -6.10 -14.00 -3.91
C ILE A 140 -5.06 -14.20 -5.02
N TYR A 141 -3.89 -14.77 -4.67
CA TYR A 141 -2.84 -15.05 -5.64
C TYR A 141 -3.24 -16.15 -6.64
N ARG A 142 -3.74 -17.30 -6.16
CA ARG A 142 -4.08 -18.45 -7.02
C ARG A 142 -5.20 -18.16 -7.99
N GLU A 143 -6.25 -17.50 -7.50
CA GLU A 143 -7.42 -17.14 -8.29
C GLU A 143 -7.21 -15.85 -9.09
N GLN A 144 -6.00 -15.25 -9.02
CA GLN A 144 -5.64 -14.00 -9.71
C GLN A 144 -6.66 -12.87 -9.47
N ILE A 145 -7.10 -12.72 -8.21
CA ILE A 145 -8.13 -11.74 -7.86
C ILE A 145 -7.54 -10.33 -7.90
N MET A 146 -7.75 -9.66 -9.02
CA MET A 146 -7.31 -8.28 -9.26
C MET A 146 -8.38 -7.26 -8.85
N GLY A 147 -7.96 -6.02 -8.62
CA GLY A 147 -8.87 -4.96 -8.21
C GLY A 147 -9.49 -5.22 -6.84
N SER A 148 -10.74 -4.81 -6.66
CA SER A 148 -11.46 -5.00 -5.41
C SER A 148 -11.95 -6.42 -5.16
N GLY A 149 -11.81 -7.33 -6.13
CA GLY A 149 -12.40 -8.66 -6.06
C GLY A 149 -13.94 -8.66 -6.12
N ASP A 150 -14.53 -9.82 -5.93
CA ASP A 150 -15.97 -9.97 -5.78
C ASP A 150 -16.44 -9.69 -4.34
N SER A 151 -17.76 -9.76 -4.08
CA SER A 151 -18.33 -9.52 -2.74
C SER A 151 -17.79 -10.49 -1.69
N ILE A 152 -17.57 -11.75 -2.04
CA ILE A 152 -17.08 -12.78 -1.12
C ILE A 152 -15.64 -12.47 -0.71
N SER A 153 -14.80 -12.11 -1.67
CA SER A 153 -13.42 -11.72 -1.42
C SER A 153 -13.34 -10.49 -0.50
N GLN A 154 -14.19 -9.48 -0.75
CA GLN A 154 -14.27 -8.28 0.08
C GLN A 154 -14.74 -8.58 1.51
N GLU A 155 -15.79 -9.38 1.65
CA GLU A 155 -16.34 -9.77 2.95
C GLU A 155 -15.31 -10.60 3.76
N THR A 156 -14.54 -11.48 3.09
CA THR A 156 -13.46 -12.24 3.72
C THR A 156 -12.38 -11.31 4.26
N VAL A 157 -11.91 -10.36 3.46
CA VAL A 157 -10.90 -9.38 3.89
C VAL A 157 -11.42 -8.51 5.03
N ILE A 158 -12.66 -8.03 4.94
CA ILE A 158 -13.31 -7.26 6.02
C ILE A 158 -13.41 -8.10 7.31
N GLY A 159 -13.76 -9.38 7.20
CA GLY A 159 -13.82 -10.32 8.32
C GLY A 159 -12.47 -10.47 9.03
N LEU A 160 -11.39 -10.65 8.27
CA LEU A 160 -10.03 -10.73 8.81
C LEU A 160 -9.62 -9.42 9.51
N MET A 161 -9.89 -8.26 8.89
CA MET A 161 -9.58 -6.96 9.48
C MET A 161 -10.34 -6.75 10.80
N LYS A 162 -11.64 -7.11 10.85
CA LYS A 162 -12.43 -7.05 12.09
C LYS A 162 -11.90 -7.98 13.18
N ALA A 163 -11.46 -9.19 12.81
CA ALA A 163 -10.87 -10.10 13.78
C ALA A 163 -9.59 -9.53 14.42
N VAL A 164 -8.76 -8.86 13.63
CA VAL A 164 -7.58 -8.15 14.13
C VAL A 164 -7.98 -6.94 14.97
N GLU A 165 -8.94 -6.10 14.53
CA GLU A 165 -9.45 -4.97 15.32
C GLU A 165 -9.94 -5.40 16.71
N LEU A 166 -10.65 -6.54 16.79
CA LEU A 166 -11.11 -7.08 18.07
C LEU A 166 -9.97 -7.53 18.99
N LYS A 167 -8.86 -8.00 18.42
CA LYS A 167 -7.70 -8.47 19.19
C LYS A 167 -6.76 -7.33 19.60
N THR A 168 -6.59 -6.35 18.74
CA THR A 168 -5.62 -5.26 18.95
C THR A 168 -6.26 -4.01 19.57
N GLY A 169 -7.53 -3.77 19.31
CA GLY A 169 -8.20 -2.51 19.62
C GLY A 169 -7.96 -1.40 18.58
N GLU A 170 -7.09 -1.63 17.60
CA GLU A 170 -6.77 -0.72 16.52
C GLU A 170 -7.81 -0.77 15.39
N LYS A 171 -8.22 0.39 14.86
CA LYS A 171 -9.15 0.47 13.74
C LYS A 171 -8.43 0.37 12.40
N LEU A 172 -8.74 -0.69 11.64
CA LEU A 172 -8.24 -0.94 10.29
C LEU A 172 -9.24 -0.47 9.22
N LEU A 173 -10.52 -0.57 9.52
CA LEU A 173 -11.62 -0.15 8.65
C LEU A 173 -11.91 1.34 8.89
N ARG A 174 -11.69 2.14 7.86
CA ARG A 174 -12.08 3.56 7.82
C ARG A 174 -12.98 3.83 6.63
#